data_4cf0363a82f2c6737e673eae4b729a04
#
_entry.id   4cf0363a82f2c6737e673eae4b729a04
#
_cell.length_a   1.000
_cell.length_b   1.000
_cell.length_c   1.000
_cell.angle_alpha   90.00
_cell.angle_beta   90.00
_cell.angle_gamma   90.00
#
_symmetry.space_group_name_H-M   'P 1'
#
loop_
_entity.id
_entity.type
_entity.pdbx_description
1 polymer ?
#
loop_
_entity_poly.entity_id
_entity_poly.type
_entity_poly.pdbx_seq_one_letter_code
_entity_poly.pdbx_strand_id
1 'polypeptide(L)'
;MKWIVKWHEKELRSSIDRFKEMACAIDPTRDPIEVLKSTIHVSYSTPEEMFNDMKKFLEIARDHASKYIDLPQDIVCEVTGVREFEKDIYPMGYAGVPDPLEKETKCMIALNQYNYRAFSRGWLMMMAIHEAYYGHNIHWIKVGLADIPESFKIPSDIGSPLAEGLAHRGEELLQDIYGDKSFPLLVAWRRVHTALRVYIEINMFLYNKITPEDAVKLYMNIMGFDEQTAKGLVEAHLENRGYNLCYLAGYKMIEEYRSKLRDLDEKTFSNTLFSAGFISIRNVKKVLDIKEDMPWEKD
;
A
#
# COMPACT_ATOMS: atom_id res chain seq x y z
N MET A 1 7.55 12.26 -15.43
CA MET A 1 8.45 12.78 -14.37
C MET A 1 8.10 14.20 -13.96
N LYS A 2 7.94 15.15 -14.89
CA LYS A 2 7.64 16.57 -14.58
C LYS A 2 6.37 16.75 -13.73
N TRP A 3 5.32 15.96 -13.97
CA TRP A 3 4.09 15.99 -13.17
C TRP A 3 4.36 15.68 -11.69
N ILE A 4 5.14 14.62 -11.38
CA ILE A 4 5.47 14.25 -9.99
C ILE A 4 6.29 15.36 -9.32
N VAL A 5 7.26 15.93 -10.03
CA VAL A 5 8.10 17.04 -9.56
C VAL A 5 7.27 18.26 -9.12
N LYS A 6 6.14 18.54 -9.80
CA LYS A 6 5.29 19.70 -9.48
C LYS A 6 4.62 19.63 -8.11
N TRP A 7 4.38 18.43 -7.59
CA TRP A 7 3.60 18.28 -6.36
C TRP A 7 4.32 17.61 -5.18
N HIS A 8 5.47 16.95 -5.39
CA HIS A 8 6.09 16.08 -4.38
C HIS A 8 6.41 16.78 -3.05
N GLU A 9 6.97 18.01 -3.08
CA GLU A 9 7.26 18.74 -1.85
C GLU A 9 6.02 19.21 -1.10
N LYS A 10 5.00 19.67 -1.84
CA LYS A 10 3.73 20.08 -1.25
C LYS A 10 3.02 18.89 -0.63
N GLU A 11 3.05 17.76 -1.31
CA GLU A 11 2.43 16.52 -0.81
C GLU A 11 3.08 16.04 0.48
N LEU A 12 4.43 16.04 0.54
CA LEU A 12 5.11 15.65 1.77
C LEU A 12 4.71 16.56 2.93
N ARG A 13 4.72 17.89 2.72
CA ARG A 13 4.31 18.84 3.76
C ARG A 13 2.87 18.62 4.21
N SER A 14 1.93 18.56 3.28
CA SER A 14 0.51 18.37 3.62
C SER A 14 0.22 17.02 4.29
N SER A 15 0.95 15.96 3.94
CA SER A 15 0.84 14.67 4.60
C SER A 15 1.35 14.72 6.04
N ILE A 16 2.47 15.39 6.28
CA ILE A 16 3.00 15.60 7.63
C ILE A 16 2.02 16.41 8.48
N ASP A 17 1.46 17.49 7.93
CA ASP A 17 0.51 18.35 8.65
C ASP A 17 -0.75 17.55 9.02
N ARG A 18 -1.34 16.79 8.06
CA ARG A 18 -2.49 15.90 8.32
C ARG A 18 -2.19 14.87 9.42
N PHE A 19 -1.03 14.21 9.36
CA PHE A 19 -0.64 13.23 10.38
C PHE A 19 -0.55 13.88 11.76
N LYS A 20 0.07 15.06 11.87
CA LYS A 20 0.19 15.81 13.12
C LYS A 20 -1.17 16.24 13.66
N GLU A 21 -2.06 16.74 12.81
CA GLU A 21 -3.42 17.12 13.20
C GLU A 21 -4.20 15.93 13.75
N MET A 22 -4.12 14.77 13.09
CA MET A 22 -4.79 13.56 13.53
C MET A 22 -4.23 13.02 14.85
N ALA A 23 -2.92 13.05 15.03
CA ALA A 23 -2.27 12.66 16.30
C ALA A 23 -2.66 13.62 17.43
N CYS A 24 -2.65 14.93 17.17
CA CYS A 24 -3.08 15.95 18.14
C CYS A 24 -4.55 15.81 18.56
N ALA A 25 -5.42 15.35 17.64
CA ALA A 25 -6.82 15.07 17.96
C ALA A 25 -7.00 13.86 18.89
N ILE A 26 -6.02 12.96 18.96
CA ILE A 26 -6.00 11.83 19.90
C ILE A 26 -5.39 12.26 21.23
N ASP A 27 -4.20 12.85 21.19
CA ASP A 27 -3.49 13.36 22.38
C ASP A 27 -2.66 14.60 22.02
N PRO A 28 -3.13 15.82 22.38
CA PRO A 28 -2.44 17.07 22.05
C PRO A 28 -1.17 17.32 22.88
N THR A 29 -0.91 16.51 23.91
CA THR A 29 0.21 16.71 24.86
C THR A 29 1.46 15.94 24.46
N ARG A 30 1.37 15.03 23.49
CA ARG A 30 2.43 14.10 23.11
C ARG A 30 2.93 14.35 21.70
N ASP A 31 4.17 13.91 21.46
CA ASP A 31 4.72 13.86 20.10
C ASP A 31 3.88 12.93 19.20
N PRO A 32 3.58 13.32 17.95
CA PRO A 32 2.76 12.53 17.03
C PRO A 32 3.23 11.08 16.79
N ILE A 33 4.54 10.86 16.76
CA ILE A 33 5.11 9.49 16.62
C ILE A 33 4.89 8.69 17.90
N GLU A 34 5.00 9.31 19.09
CA GLU A 34 4.70 8.64 20.35
C GLU A 34 3.21 8.31 20.50
N VAL A 35 2.32 9.17 19.99
CA VAL A 35 0.88 8.85 19.92
C VAL A 35 0.66 7.63 19.03
N LEU A 36 1.24 7.60 17.83
CA LEU A 36 1.16 6.46 16.91
C LEU A 36 1.66 5.17 17.58
N LYS A 37 2.87 5.19 18.15
CA LYS A 37 3.47 4.03 18.82
C LYS A 37 2.59 3.48 19.95
N SER A 38 2.00 4.34 20.75
CA SER A 38 1.20 3.91 21.90
C SER A 38 -0.18 3.38 21.53
N THR A 39 -0.72 3.74 20.37
CA THR A 39 -2.08 3.38 19.96
C THR A 39 -2.13 2.17 19.02
N ILE A 40 -1.17 2.04 18.13
CA ILE A 40 -1.21 1.07 17.03
C ILE A 40 -0.13 0.00 17.16
N HIS A 41 1.03 0.33 17.74
CA HIS A 41 2.16 -0.58 17.85
C HIS A 41 2.11 -1.46 19.10
N VAL A 42 0.93 -1.97 19.45
CA VAL A 42 0.81 -3.01 20.48
C VAL A 42 1.32 -4.31 19.93
N SER A 43 2.43 -4.81 20.47
CA SER A 43 3.04 -6.08 20.08
C SER A 43 2.23 -7.27 20.60
N TYR A 44 2.37 -8.42 19.93
CA TYR A 44 1.74 -9.67 20.34
C TYR A 44 2.52 -10.37 21.44
N SER A 45 1.79 -11.06 22.33
CA SER A 45 2.40 -11.89 23.39
C SER A 45 2.72 -13.29 22.89
N THR A 46 1.95 -13.82 21.96
CA THR A 46 2.14 -15.15 21.36
C THR A 46 1.90 -15.12 19.84
N PRO A 47 2.48 -16.07 19.08
CA PRO A 47 2.17 -16.24 17.66
C PRO A 47 0.68 -16.52 17.40
N GLU A 48 0.01 -17.27 18.28
CA GLU A 48 -1.40 -17.62 18.16
C GLU A 48 -2.30 -16.39 18.21
N GLU A 49 -2.01 -15.43 19.10
CA GLU A 49 -2.72 -14.15 19.15
C GLU A 49 -2.58 -13.39 17.84
N MET A 50 -1.36 -13.33 17.29
CA MET A 50 -1.07 -12.70 16.00
C MET A 50 -1.86 -13.36 14.87
N PHE A 51 -1.87 -14.70 14.77
CA PHE A 51 -2.61 -15.40 13.73
C PHE A 51 -4.13 -15.22 13.86
N ASN A 52 -4.66 -15.23 15.07
CA ASN A 52 -6.09 -15.04 15.33
C ASN A 52 -6.55 -13.64 14.96
N ASP A 53 -5.76 -12.61 15.31
CA ASP A 53 -6.06 -11.24 14.92
C ASP A 53 -5.99 -11.07 13.39
N MET A 54 -4.99 -11.65 12.73
CA MET A 54 -4.90 -11.59 11.27
C MET A 54 -6.14 -12.18 10.58
N LYS A 55 -6.59 -13.36 11.01
CA LYS A 55 -7.83 -13.98 10.48
C LYS A 55 -9.04 -13.07 10.66
N LYS A 56 -9.19 -12.50 11.86
CA LYS A 56 -10.27 -11.58 12.18
C LYS A 56 -10.21 -10.31 11.30
N PHE A 57 -9.04 -9.73 11.10
CA PHE A 57 -8.90 -8.54 10.27
C PHE A 57 -9.18 -8.82 8.80
N LEU A 58 -8.80 -10.00 8.30
CA LEU A 58 -9.14 -10.44 6.95
C LEU A 58 -10.66 -10.56 6.75
N GLU A 59 -11.39 -11.15 7.71
CA GLU A 59 -12.86 -11.24 7.65
C GLU A 59 -13.50 -9.87 7.59
N ILE A 60 -13.08 -8.94 8.47
CA ILE A 60 -13.59 -7.56 8.48
C ILE A 60 -13.26 -6.85 7.17
N ALA A 61 -12.02 -6.96 6.68
CA ALA A 61 -11.59 -6.34 5.44
C ALA A 61 -12.38 -6.88 4.24
N ARG A 62 -12.58 -8.18 4.15
CA ARG A 62 -13.38 -8.84 3.10
C ARG A 62 -14.81 -8.31 3.06
N ASP A 63 -15.48 -8.30 4.21
CA ASP A 63 -16.88 -7.90 4.30
C ASP A 63 -17.08 -6.43 3.90
N HIS A 64 -16.12 -5.56 4.25
CA HIS A 64 -16.19 -4.15 3.88
C HIS A 64 -15.72 -3.88 2.44
N ALA A 65 -14.70 -4.58 1.94
CA ALA A 65 -14.23 -4.45 0.56
C ALA A 65 -15.33 -4.80 -0.46
N SER A 66 -16.24 -5.72 -0.11
CA SER A 66 -17.38 -6.09 -0.96
C SER A 66 -18.30 -4.93 -1.35
N LYS A 67 -18.25 -3.82 -0.60
CA LYS A 67 -18.98 -2.58 -0.93
C LYS A 67 -18.36 -1.82 -2.09
N TYR A 68 -17.06 -2.00 -2.30
CA TYR A 68 -16.27 -1.23 -3.26
C TYR A 68 -15.78 -2.05 -4.45
N ILE A 69 -15.84 -3.39 -4.36
CA ILE A 69 -15.40 -4.29 -5.43
C ILE A 69 -16.20 -5.60 -5.35
N ASP A 70 -16.47 -6.22 -6.51
CA ASP A 70 -17.04 -7.56 -6.55
C ASP A 70 -15.95 -8.59 -6.24
N LEU A 71 -16.13 -9.27 -5.13
CA LEU A 71 -15.25 -10.37 -4.74
C LEU A 71 -15.70 -11.68 -5.40
N PRO A 72 -14.77 -12.50 -5.89
CA PRO A 72 -15.10 -13.85 -6.35
C PRO A 72 -15.80 -14.66 -5.26
N GLN A 73 -16.78 -15.48 -5.63
CA GLN A 73 -17.64 -16.19 -4.67
C GLN A 73 -16.83 -17.13 -3.77
N ASP A 74 -15.82 -17.80 -4.32
CA ASP A 74 -15.00 -18.82 -3.64
C ASP A 74 -13.63 -18.29 -3.21
N ILE A 75 -13.53 -16.97 -2.96
CA ILE A 75 -12.27 -16.40 -2.54
C ILE A 75 -11.89 -16.85 -1.13
N VAL A 76 -10.70 -17.38 -0.99
CA VAL A 76 -10.11 -17.77 0.30
C VAL A 76 -8.72 -17.16 0.42
N CYS A 77 -8.49 -16.40 1.50
CA CYS A 77 -7.18 -15.95 1.92
C CYS A 77 -6.78 -16.71 3.19
N GLU A 78 -5.87 -17.68 3.03
CA GLU A 78 -5.38 -18.49 4.15
C GLU A 78 -4.33 -17.71 4.94
N VAL A 79 -4.33 -17.89 6.27
CA VAL A 79 -3.27 -17.38 7.15
C VAL A 79 -2.41 -18.54 7.59
N THR A 80 -1.13 -18.47 7.31
CA THR A 80 -0.15 -19.52 7.62
C THR A 80 1.12 -18.95 8.22
N GLY A 81 1.96 -19.81 8.79
CA GLY A 81 3.30 -19.44 9.24
C GLY A 81 4.34 -19.61 8.11
N VAL A 82 5.41 -18.83 8.17
CA VAL A 82 6.57 -19.06 7.28
C VAL A 82 7.25 -20.39 7.64
N ARG A 83 7.83 -21.07 6.64
CA ARG A 83 8.62 -22.28 6.88
C ARG A 83 9.90 -21.92 7.63
N GLU A 84 10.43 -22.84 8.44
CA GLU A 84 11.59 -22.54 9.29
C GLU A 84 12.79 -21.99 8.53
N PHE A 85 13.07 -22.52 7.35
CA PHE A 85 14.17 -22.05 6.52
C PHE A 85 13.95 -20.69 5.85
N GLU A 86 12.71 -20.18 5.89
CA GLU A 86 12.33 -18.87 5.33
C GLU A 86 12.36 -17.74 6.36
N LYS A 87 12.50 -18.06 7.64
CA LYS A 87 12.35 -17.07 8.73
C LYS A 87 13.30 -15.87 8.65
N ASP A 88 14.51 -16.10 8.14
CA ASP A 88 15.53 -15.05 7.99
C ASP A 88 15.43 -14.34 6.63
N ILE A 89 14.79 -14.98 5.64
CA ILE A 89 14.55 -14.41 4.30
C ILE A 89 13.35 -13.46 4.34
N TYR A 90 12.30 -13.85 5.06
CA TYR A 90 11.05 -13.07 5.17
C TYR A 90 10.78 -12.69 6.63
N PRO A 91 11.48 -11.68 7.17
CA PRO A 91 11.38 -11.32 8.60
C PRO A 91 9.98 -10.93 9.05
N MET A 92 9.15 -10.38 8.15
CA MET A 92 7.73 -10.04 8.41
C MET A 92 6.75 -11.06 7.80
N GLY A 93 7.23 -11.97 6.96
CA GLY A 93 6.35 -12.84 6.16
C GLY A 93 6.13 -12.29 4.74
N TYR A 94 5.16 -12.85 4.04
CA TYR A 94 4.86 -12.49 2.64
C TYR A 94 3.39 -12.77 2.28
N ALA A 95 2.89 -12.09 1.25
CA ALA A 95 1.63 -12.44 0.59
C ALA A 95 1.91 -13.45 -0.52
N GLY A 96 1.25 -14.60 -0.46
CA GLY A 96 1.22 -15.58 -1.53
C GLY A 96 0.07 -15.27 -2.46
N VAL A 97 0.40 -14.80 -3.65
CA VAL A 97 -0.58 -14.49 -4.69
C VAL A 97 -0.80 -15.72 -5.59
N PRO A 98 -2.03 -15.93 -6.11
CA PRO A 98 -2.30 -17.03 -7.02
C PRO A 98 -1.64 -16.82 -8.38
N ASP A 99 -1.45 -17.89 -9.15
CA ASP A 99 -1.04 -17.79 -10.54
C ASP A 99 -2.21 -17.23 -11.38
N PRO A 100 -2.07 -16.07 -12.01
CA PRO A 100 -3.15 -15.46 -12.76
C PRO A 100 -3.50 -16.23 -14.06
N LEU A 101 -2.66 -17.16 -14.50
CA LEU A 101 -2.94 -18.01 -15.67
C LEU A 101 -3.80 -19.23 -15.29
N GLU A 102 -3.73 -19.70 -14.03
CA GLU A 102 -4.48 -20.85 -13.54
C GLU A 102 -5.91 -20.51 -13.05
N LYS A 103 -6.29 -19.22 -13.06
CA LYS A 103 -7.60 -18.73 -12.59
C LYS A 103 -7.94 -19.12 -11.16
N GLU A 104 -6.94 -19.21 -10.31
CA GLU A 104 -7.09 -19.56 -8.91
C GLU A 104 -7.77 -18.43 -8.12
N THR A 105 -8.59 -18.79 -7.13
CA THR A 105 -9.25 -17.88 -6.19
C THR A 105 -8.68 -18.00 -4.78
N LYS A 106 -7.66 -18.83 -4.59
CA LYS A 106 -6.99 -19.03 -3.31
C LYS A 106 -5.72 -18.20 -3.24
N CYS A 107 -5.56 -17.52 -2.14
CA CYS A 107 -4.35 -16.78 -1.81
C CYS A 107 -3.97 -17.02 -0.36
N MET A 108 -2.79 -16.54 0.07
CA MET A 108 -2.39 -16.67 1.46
C MET A 108 -1.61 -15.45 1.95
N ILE A 109 -1.59 -15.31 3.27
CA ILE A 109 -0.65 -14.47 3.99
C ILE A 109 0.15 -15.35 4.92
N ALA A 110 1.45 -15.45 4.69
CA ALA A 110 2.39 -16.12 5.55
C ALA A 110 2.99 -15.10 6.52
N LEU A 111 2.77 -15.28 7.82
CA LEU A 111 3.33 -14.43 8.88
C LEU A 111 4.52 -15.14 9.53
N ASN A 112 5.57 -14.37 9.85
CA ASN A 112 6.73 -14.95 10.51
C ASN A 112 6.49 -15.12 12.02
N GLN A 113 6.05 -16.31 12.41
CA GLN A 113 5.79 -16.67 13.80
C GLN A 113 7.02 -16.67 14.69
N TYR A 114 8.22 -16.78 14.11
CA TYR A 114 9.49 -16.70 14.86
C TYR A 114 9.82 -15.26 15.27
N ASN A 115 9.27 -14.29 14.56
CA ASN A 115 9.45 -12.86 14.81
C ASN A 115 8.13 -12.15 15.18
N TYR A 116 7.19 -12.86 15.82
CA TYR A 116 5.84 -12.37 16.10
C TYR A 116 5.80 -11.06 16.91
N ARG A 117 6.83 -10.79 17.74
CA ARG A 117 6.93 -9.56 18.54
C ARG A 117 7.23 -8.30 17.72
N ALA A 118 7.72 -8.46 16.50
CA ALA A 118 7.92 -7.34 15.57
C ALA A 118 6.61 -6.86 14.92
N PHE A 119 5.55 -7.69 14.98
CA PHE A 119 4.25 -7.31 14.47
C PHE A 119 3.50 -6.44 15.48
N SER A 120 2.79 -5.47 14.97
CA SER A 120 1.81 -4.71 15.72
C SER A 120 0.41 -4.97 15.19
N ARG A 121 -0.59 -4.73 16.04
CA ARG A 121 -1.99 -4.87 15.66
C ARG A 121 -2.35 -3.99 14.46
N GLY A 122 -1.91 -2.73 14.47
CA GLY A 122 -2.14 -1.81 13.35
C GLY A 122 -1.51 -2.28 12.05
N TRP A 123 -0.32 -2.89 12.12
CA TRP A 123 0.34 -3.47 10.96
C TRP A 123 -0.47 -4.61 10.34
N LEU A 124 -1.02 -5.51 11.14
CA LEU A 124 -1.88 -6.60 10.64
C LEU A 124 -3.19 -6.08 10.04
N MET A 125 -3.81 -5.05 10.66
CA MET A 125 -4.98 -4.37 10.08
C MET A 125 -4.68 -3.84 8.68
N MET A 126 -3.53 -3.19 8.53
CA MET A 126 -3.08 -2.64 7.25
C MET A 126 -2.79 -3.76 6.24
N MET A 127 -2.09 -4.83 6.65
CA MET A 127 -1.79 -5.97 5.78
C MET A 127 -3.07 -6.65 5.27
N ALA A 128 -4.12 -6.76 6.08
CA ALA A 128 -5.39 -7.35 5.68
C ALA A 128 -6.06 -6.57 4.52
N ILE A 129 -5.81 -5.28 4.43
CA ILE A 129 -6.29 -4.44 3.33
C ILE A 129 -5.29 -4.47 2.17
N HIS A 130 -4.04 -4.07 2.42
CA HIS A 130 -3.02 -3.84 1.40
C HIS A 130 -2.64 -5.13 0.65
N GLU A 131 -2.43 -6.23 1.39
CA GLU A 131 -2.03 -7.50 0.80
C GLU A 131 -3.22 -8.34 0.31
N ALA A 132 -4.38 -8.21 0.96
CA ALA A 132 -5.51 -9.08 0.67
C ALA A 132 -6.73 -8.33 0.10
N TYR A 133 -7.66 -7.91 0.96
CA TYR A 133 -8.97 -7.43 0.54
C TYR A 133 -8.99 -5.93 0.30
N TYR A 134 -9.13 -5.59 -0.96
CA TYR A 134 -8.88 -4.39 -1.72
C TYR A 134 -7.38 -4.15 -1.98
N GLY A 135 -6.57 -5.22 -2.04
CA GLY A 135 -5.13 -5.14 -2.28
C GLY A 135 -4.64 -6.14 -3.32
N HIS A 136 -3.38 -6.54 -3.15
CA HIS A 136 -2.67 -7.36 -4.14
C HIS A 136 -3.38 -8.68 -4.45
N ASN A 137 -3.80 -9.44 -3.46
CA ASN A 137 -4.46 -10.73 -3.68
C ASN A 137 -5.70 -10.61 -4.55
N ILE A 138 -6.56 -9.61 -4.27
CA ILE A 138 -7.76 -9.36 -5.10
C ILE A 138 -7.36 -8.94 -6.52
N HIS A 139 -6.33 -8.12 -6.65
CA HIS A 139 -5.85 -7.69 -7.97
C HIS A 139 -5.42 -8.90 -8.81
N TRP A 140 -4.58 -9.77 -8.28
CA TRP A 140 -4.10 -10.96 -8.98
C TRP A 140 -5.24 -11.91 -9.36
N ILE A 141 -6.17 -12.18 -8.44
CA ILE A 141 -7.34 -13.01 -8.70
C ILE A 141 -8.22 -12.40 -9.80
N LYS A 142 -8.53 -11.11 -9.71
CA LYS A 142 -9.37 -10.42 -10.70
C LYS A 142 -8.72 -10.40 -12.08
N VAL A 143 -7.42 -10.19 -12.15
CA VAL A 143 -6.64 -10.29 -13.40
C VAL A 143 -6.71 -11.71 -13.97
N GLY A 144 -6.53 -12.73 -13.14
CA GLY A 144 -6.62 -14.13 -13.56
C GLY A 144 -7.98 -14.49 -14.14
N LEU A 145 -9.06 -14.01 -13.51
CA LEU A 145 -10.44 -14.27 -13.95
C LEU A 145 -10.90 -13.39 -15.12
N ALA A 146 -10.20 -12.30 -15.42
CA ALA A 146 -10.58 -11.36 -16.47
C ALA A 146 -10.44 -11.97 -17.87
N ASP A 147 -11.36 -11.60 -18.77
CA ASP A 147 -11.31 -11.96 -20.20
C ASP A 147 -10.41 -10.96 -20.96
N ILE A 148 -9.11 -11.09 -20.73
CA ILE A 148 -8.05 -10.28 -21.34
C ILE A 148 -6.95 -11.19 -21.90
N PRO A 149 -6.13 -10.74 -22.86
CA PRO A 149 -4.99 -11.51 -23.35
C PRO A 149 -4.04 -11.94 -22.23
N GLU A 150 -3.53 -13.17 -22.30
CA GLU A 150 -2.63 -13.75 -21.29
C GLU A 150 -1.40 -12.87 -21.03
N SER A 151 -0.88 -12.20 -22.07
CA SER A 151 0.25 -11.27 -21.94
C SER A 151 0.00 -10.12 -20.96
N PHE A 152 -1.26 -9.76 -20.69
CA PHE A 152 -1.63 -8.75 -19.68
C PHE A 152 -1.86 -9.35 -18.31
N LYS A 153 -1.89 -10.67 -18.19
CA LYS A 153 -1.98 -11.38 -16.92
C LYS A 153 -0.61 -11.65 -16.29
N ILE A 154 0.48 -11.50 -17.05
CA ILE A 154 1.83 -11.73 -16.57
C ILE A 154 2.31 -10.50 -15.80
N PRO A 155 2.67 -10.65 -14.51
CA PRO A 155 3.18 -9.54 -13.70
C PRO A 155 4.46 -8.95 -14.28
N SER A 156 4.59 -7.65 -14.19
CA SER A 156 5.80 -6.93 -14.62
C SER A 156 5.94 -5.62 -13.84
N ASP A 157 7.15 -5.07 -13.79
CA ASP A 157 7.44 -3.79 -13.13
C ASP A 157 6.60 -2.63 -13.71
N ILE A 158 6.18 -2.74 -14.98
CA ILE A 158 5.31 -1.75 -15.62
C ILE A 158 3.94 -1.68 -14.95
N GLY A 159 3.45 -2.79 -14.40
CA GLY A 159 2.19 -2.89 -13.66
C GLY A 159 2.28 -2.41 -12.21
N SER A 160 3.47 -2.32 -11.64
CA SER A 160 3.66 -1.99 -10.21
C SER A 160 2.98 -0.69 -9.78
N PRO A 161 3.00 0.43 -10.55
CA PRO A 161 2.30 1.64 -10.13
C PRO A 161 0.78 1.47 -10.04
N LEU A 162 0.17 0.61 -10.86
CA LEU A 162 -1.25 0.30 -10.75
C LEU A 162 -1.51 -0.58 -9.52
N ALA A 163 -0.74 -1.65 -9.33
CA ALA A 163 -0.91 -2.58 -8.22
C ALA A 163 -0.73 -1.90 -6.86
N GLU A 164 0.35 -1.17 -6.68
CA GLU A 164 0.64 -0.44 -5.43
C GLU A 164 -0.35 0.71 -5.21
N GLY A 165 -0.71 1.41 -6.29
CA GLY A 165 -1.69 2.49 -6.21
C GLY A 165 -3.07 2.00 -5.77
N LEU A 166 -3.52 0.82 -6.24
CA LEU A 166 -4.76 0.17 -5.83
C LEU A 166 -4.71 -0.22 -4.36
N ALA A 167 -3.63 -0.86 -3.91
CA ALA A 167 -3.48 -1.27 -2.52
C ALA A 167 -3.49 -0.08 -1.55
N HIS A 168 -2.75 1.00 -1.87
CA HIS A 168 -2.80 2.24 -1.08
C HIS A 168 -4.15 2.95 -1.11
N ARG A 169 -4.87 2.84 -2.23
CA ARG A 169 -6.23 3.34 -2.31
C ARG A 169 -7.17 2.55 -1.39
N GLY A 170 -6.98 1.24 -1.29
CA GLY A 170 -7.68 0.39 -0.33
C GLY A 170 -7.47 0.83 1.11
N GLU A 171 -6.23 1.15 1.50
CA GLU A 171 -5.93 1.68 2.84
C GLU A 171 -6.77 2.93 3.17
N GLU A 172 -6.91 3.87 2.24
CA GLU A 172 -7.70 5.09 2.43
C GLU A 172 -9.22 4.82 2.44
N LEU A 173 -9.73 3.99 1.53
CA LEU A 173 -11.16 3.67 1.43
C LEU A 173 -11.66 2.89 2.65
N LEU A 174 -10.82 2.07 3.23
CA LEU A 174 -11.17 1.14 4.31
C LEU A 174 -10.59 1.56 5.67
N GLN A 175 -10.13 2.81 5.83
CA GLN A 175 -9.48 3.26 7.06
C GLN A 175 -10.37 3.20 8.33
N ASP A 176 -11.69 3.23 8.19
CA ASP A 176 -12.63 3.29 9.31
C ASP A 176 -13.27 1.92 9.66
N ILE A 177 -12.92 0.84 8.94
CA ILE A 177 -13.64 -0.45 9.03
C ILE A 177 -13.45 -1.20 10.36
N TYR A 178 -12.35 -0.96 11.04
CA TYR A 178 -12.04 -1.67 12.28
C TYR A 178 -12.67 -1.04 13.53
N GLY A 179 -13.32 0.13 13.39
CA GLY A 179 -13.88 0.88 14.52
C GLY A 179 -12.82 1.40 15.50
N ASP A 180 -11.56 1.26 15.16
CA ASP A 180 -10.41 1.72 15.93
C ASP A 180 -10.01 3.11 15.42
N LYS A 181 -10.21 4.12 16.24
CA LYS A 181 -9.91 5.53 15.88
C LYS A 181 -8.43 5.79 15.58
N SER A 182 -7.55 4.90 15.99
CA SER A 182 -6.11 5.02 15.74
C SER A 182 -5.69 4.48 14.37
N PHE A 183 -6.48 3.59 13.75
CA PHE A 183 -6.12 3.05 12.44
C PHE A 183 -6.05 4.13 11.34
N PRO A 184 -6.96 5.12 11.25
CA PRO A 184 -6.80 6.27 10.34
C PRO A 184 -5.50 7.06 10.56
N LEU A 185 -4.99 7.12 11.80
CA LEU A 185 -3.68 7.73 12.09
C LEU A 185 -2.53 6.94 11.44
N LEU A 186 -2.59 5.61 11.47
CA LEU A 186 -1.62 4.76 10.76
C LEU A 186 -1.67 5.01 9.25
N VAL A 187 -2.86 5.08 8.66
CA VAL A 187 -3.03 5.37 7.23
C VAL A 187 -2.43 6.74 6.88
N ALA A 188 -2.65 7.76 7.71
CA ALA A 188 -2.04 9.08 7.52
C ALA A 188 -0.50 9.03 7.63
N TRP A 189 0.06 8.28 8.58
CA TRP A 189 1.50 8.07 8.69
C TRP A 189 2.08 7.30 7.50
N ARG A 190 1.37 6.29 6.98
CA ARG A 190 1.72 5.58 5.74
C ARG A 190 1.77 6.54 4.54
N ARG A 191 0.86 7.52 4.49
CA ARG A 191 0.87 8.58 3.49
C ARG A 191 2.13 9.45 3.60
N VAL A 192 2.55 9.82 4.81
CA VAL A 192 3.83 10.52 5.03
C VAL A 192 4.99 9.68 4.49
N HIS A 193 5.01 8.37 4.79
CA HIS A 193 6.05 7.47 4.33
C HIS A 193 6.16 7.43 2.80
N THR A 194 5.04 7.24 2.10
CA THR A 194 5.05 7.20 0.64
C THR A 194 5.41 8.54 0.01
N ALA A 195 5.02 9.65 0.62
CA ALA A 195 5.40 10.99 0.17
C ALA A 195 6.90 11.26 0.40
N LEU A 196 7.46 10.81 1.51
CA LEU A 196 8.88 10.90 1.81
C LEU A 196 9.72 10.06 0.82
N ARG A 197 9.26 8.85 0.47
CA ARG A 197 9.89 8.03 -0.58
C ARG A 197 10.01 8.79 -1.90
N VAL A 198 8.93 9.41 -2.34
CA VAL A 198 8.93 10.23 -3.57
C VAL A 198 9.88 11.42 -3.45
N TYR A 199 9.87 12.11 -2.31
CA TYR A 199 10.76 13.23 -2.05
C TYR A 199 12.24 12.83 -2.12
N ILE A 200 12.60 11.72 -1.48
CA ILE A 200 13.97 11.18 -1.48
C ILE A 200 14.40 10.79 -2.91
N GLU A 201 13.58 10.03 -3.65
CA GLU A 201 13.88 9.62 -5.03
C GLU A 201 14.19 10.84 -5.92
N ILE A 202 13.37 11.86 -5.87
CA ILE A 202 13.54 13.06 -6.70
C ILE A 202 14.78 13.85 -6.27
N ASN A 203 14.97 14.08 -4.98
CA ASN A 203 16.07 14.91 -4.50
C ASN A 203 17.42 14.19 -4.54
N MET A 204 17.45 12.88 -4.37
CA MET A 204 18.69 12.10 -4.43
C MET A 204 19.11 11.80 -5.87
N PHE A 205 18.20 11.31 -6.73
CA PHE A 205 18.57 10.82 -8.05
C PHE A 205 18.31 11.76 -9.21
N LEU A 206 17.33 12.67 -9.11
CA LEU A 206 17.05 13.61 -10.19
C LEU A 206 17.80 14.94 -9.98
N TYR A 207 17.80 15.43 -8.74
CA TYR A 207 18.39 16.74 -8.44
C TYR A 207 19.79 16.68 -7.82
N ASN A 208 20.21 15.51 -7.30
CA ASN A 208 21.46 15.33 -6.54
C ASN A 208 21.60 16.35 -5.38
N LYS A 209 20.48 16.66 -4.69
CA LYS A 209 20.44 17.65 -3.60
C LYS A 209 20.66 17.03 -2.22
N ILE A 210 20.43 15.74 -2.06
CA ILE A 210 20.62 15.01 -0.80
C ILE A 210 21.49 13.78 -1.04
N THR A 211 22.24 13.40 -0.03
CA THR A 211 23.05 12.18 0.00
C THR A 211 22.25 11.02 0.59
N PRO A 212 22.71 9.75 0.47
CA PRO A 212 22.12 8.64 1.22
C PRO A 212 22.06 8.87 2.74
N GLU A 213 23.11 9.50 3.31
CA GLU A 213 23.16 9.82 4.74
C GLU A 213 22.10 10.86 5.13
N ASP A 214 21.81 11.82 4.26
CA ASP A 214 20.73 12.79 4.47
C ASP A 214 19.36 12.10 4.40
N ALA A 215 19.19 11.15 3.48
CA ALA A 215 17.97 10.34 3.38
C ALA A 215 17.73 9.50 4.66
N VAL A 216 18.78 8.90 5.24
CA VAL A 216 18.71 8.19 6.53
C VAL A 216 18.19 9.14 7.62
N LYS A 217 18.76 10.36 7.72
CA LYS A 217 18.31 11.36 8.72
C LYS A 217 16.85 11.76 8.51
N LEU A 218 16.40 11.89 7.25
CA LEU A 218 15.01 12.21 6.93
C LEU A 218 14.07 11.11 7.42
N TYR A 219 14.39 9.84 7.21
CA TYR A 219 13.60 8.72 7.72
C TYR A 219 13.55 8.70 9.26
N MET A 220 14.68 8.91 9.92
CA MET A 220 14.72 8.96 11.38
C MET A 220 13.88 10.12 11.93
N ASN A 221 14.05 11.33 11.39
CA ASN A 221 13.44 12.54 11.91
C ASN A 221 11.93 12.66 11.61
N ILE A 222 11.50 12.21 10.41
CA ILE A 222 10.11 12.37 9.96
C ILE A 222 9.26 11.16 10.35
N MET A 223 9.81 9.95 10.18
CA MET A 223 9.07 8.71 10.40
C MET A 223 9.26 8.12 11.80
N GLY A 224 10.25 8.57 12.55
CA GLY A 224 10.58 8.03 13.87
C GLY A 224 11.20 6.63 13.81
N PHE A 225 11.80 6.26 12.67
CA PHE A 225 12.53 4.99 12.52
C PHE A 225 13.87 5.04 13.27
N ASP A 226 14.32 3.88 13.72
CA ASP A 226 15.71 3.71 14.15
C ASP A 226 16.67 3.76 12.97
N GLU A 227 17.96 3.93 13.26
CA GLU A 227 19.00 4.09 12.24
C GLU A 227 19.15 2.86 11.33
N GLN A 228 18.99 1.66 11.87
CA GLN A 228 19.13 0.42 11.11
C GLN A 228 18.00 0.28 10.10
N THR A 229 16.77 0.50 10.53
CA THR A 229 15.59 0.53 9.67
C THR A 229 15.72 1.60 8.57
N ALA A 230 16.14 2.82 8.95
CA ALA A 230 16.33 3.91 8.01
C ALA A 230 17.41 3.60 6.95
N LYS A 231 18.53 2.98 7.34
CA LYS A 231 19.58 2.53 6.40
C LYS A 231 19.06 1.48 5.42
N GLY A 232 18.33 0.46 5.89
CA GLY A 232 17.73 -0.55 5.02
C GLY A 232 16.76 0.04 3.99
N LEU A 233 15.97 1.05 4.38
CA LEU A 233 15.09 1.76 3.44
C LEU A 233 15.88 2.55 2.39
N VAL A 234 17.00 3.17 2.75
CA VAL A 234 17.85 3.90 1.80
C VAL A 234 18.59 2.93 0.87
N GLU A 235 19.04 1.78 1.35
CA GLU A 235 19.60 0.71 0.51
C GLU A 235 18.58 0.25 -0.55
N ALA A 236 17.31 0.08 -0.18
CA ALA A 236 16.24 -0.26 -1.12
C ALA A 236 16.05 0.84 -2.21
N HIS A 237 16.25 2.13 -1.90
CA HIS A 237 16.27 3.20 -2.90
C HIS A 237 17.47 3.08 -3.86
N LEU A 238 18.63 2.71 -3.36
CA LEU A 238 19.85 2.56 -4.15
C LEU A 238 19.78 1.36 -5.10
N GLU A 239 19.20 0.25 -4.63
CA GLU A 239 19.04 -0.98 -5.40
C GLU A 239 17.96 -0.89 -6.47
N ASN A 240 16.81 -0.26 -6.15
CA ASN A 240 15.63 -0.21 -7.00
C ASN A 240 15.21 1.22 -7.31
N ARG A 241 16.09 1.99 -7.97
CA ARG A 241 15.84 3.39 -8.32
C ARG A 241 14.54 3.59 -9.09
N GLY A 242 13.71 4.48 -8.59
CA GLY A 242 12.42 4.82 -9.18
C GLY A 242 11.27 3.93 -8.74
N TYR A 243 11.52 2.75 -8.17
CA TYR A 243 10.46 1.86 -7.69
C TYR A 243 9.61 2.52 -6.59
N ASN A 244 10.26 3.21 -5.66
CA ASN A 244 9.57 3.89 -4.56
C ASN A 244 8.59 5.00 -5.00
N LEU A 245 8.61 5.41 -6.26
CA LEU A 245 7.60 6.31 -6.83
C LEU A 245 6.26 5.61 -7.04
N CYS A 246 6.25 4.26 -7.24
CA CYS A 246 5.08 3.49 -7.62
C CYS A 246 3.90 3.68 -6.65
N TYR A 247 4.18 3.69 -5.37
CA TYR A 247 3.18 3.78 -4.29
C TYR A 247 2.31 5.04 -4.40
N LEU A 248 2.88 6.18 -4.12
CA LEU A 248 2.13 7.44 -4.10
C LEU A 248 1.78 7.95 -5.51
N ALA A 249 2.69 7.81 -6.49
CA ALA A 249 2.38 8.24 -7.84
C ALA A 249 1.26 7.38 -8.46
N GLY A 250 1.27 6.07 -8.21
CA GLY A 250 0.20 5.16 -8.61
C GLY A 250 -1.14 5.57 -8.00
N TYR A 251 -1.18 5.75 -6.69
CA TYR A 251 -2.38 6.24 -6.00
C TYR A 251 -2.90 7.56 -6.60
N LYS A 252 -2.04 8.57 -6.74
CA LYS A 252 -2.45 9.87 -7.27
C LYS A 252 -2.94 9.80 -8.72
N MET A 253 -2.35 8.94 -9.55
CA MET A 253 -2.83 8.74 -10.91
C MET A 253 -4.21 8.09 -10.94
N ILE A 254 -4.49 7.14 -10.06
CA ILE A 254 -5.82 6.53 -9.92
C ILE A 254 -6.84 7.58 -9.47
N GLU A 255 -6.51 8.42 -8.50
CA GLU A 255 -7.39 9.49 -8.05
C GLU A 255 -7.65 10.55 -9.13
N GLU A 256 -6.68 10.86 -9.97
CA GLU A 256 -6.88 11.72 -11.15
C GLU A 256 -7.87 11.07 -12.13
N TYR A 257 -7.76 9.77 -12.41
CA TYR A 257 -8.75 9.06 -13.22
C TYR A 257 -10.14 9.09 -12.58
N ARG A 258 -10.22 8.85 -11.26
CA ARG A 258 -11.47 8.91 -10.51
C ARG A 258 -12.13 10.28 -10.59
N SER A 259 -11.33 11.34 -10.54
CA SER A 259 -11.81 12.72 -10.64
C SER A 259 -12.50 13.05 -11.98
N LYS A 260 -12.15 12.31 -13.06
CA LYS A 260 -12.74 12.44 -14.39
C LYS A 260 -14.06 11.65 -14.56
N LEU A 261 -14.27 10.66 -13.72
CA LEU A 261 -15.38 9.71 -13.79
C LEU A 261 -16.26 9.79 -12.55
N ARG A 262 -16.63 11.01 -12.14
CA ARG A 262 -17.41 11.25 -10.90
C ARG A 262 -18.78 10.59 -10.91
N ASP A 263 -19.40 10.47 -12.07
CA ASP A 263 -20.71 9.85 -12.24
C ASP A 263 -20.68 8.32 -12.28
N LEU A 264 -19.49 7.72 -12.45
CA LEU A 264 -19.32 6.29 -12.36
C LEU A 264 -19.32 5.87 -10.90
N ASP A 265 -20.12 4.86 -10.53
CA ASP A 265 -20.09 4.35 -9.15
C ASP A 265 -18.74 3.73 -8.80
N GLU A 266 -18.41 3.77 -7.50
CA GLU A 266 -17.09 3.35 -7.01
C GLU A 266 -16.81 1.87 -7.28
N LYS A 267 -17.81 1.02 -7.21
CA LYS A 267 -17.68 -0.42 -7.39
C LYS A 267 -17.35 -0.77 -8.85
N THR A 268 -18.03 -0.14 -9.80
CA THR A 268 -17.73 -0.29 -11.22
C THR A 268 -16.33 0.23 -11.55
N PHE A 269 -15.95 1.38 -11.01
CA PHE A 269 -14.59 1.92 -11.19
C PHE A 269 -13.53 0.94 -10.67
N SER A 270 -13.69 0.43 -9.46
CA SER A 270 -12.77 -0.54 -8.85
C SER A 270 -12.70 -1.84 -9.66
N ASN A 271 -13.85 -2.42 -10.02
CA ASN A 271 -13.90 -3.65 -10.82
C ASN A 271 -13.14 -3.50 -12.14
N THR A 272 -13.30 -2.36 -12.81
CA THR A 272 -12.61 -2.06 -14.06
C THR A 272 -11.10 -2.01 -13.88
N LEU A 273 -10.62 -1.33 -12.83
CA LEU A 273 -9.18 -1.22 -12.56
C LEU A 273 -8.54 -2.56 -12.18
N PHE A 274 -9.18 -3.30 -11.27
CA PHE A 274 -8.67 -4.59 -10.79
C PHE A 274 -8.67 -5.68 -11.89
N SER A 275 -9.46 -5.52 -12.93
CA SER A 275 -9.52 -6.45 -14.08
C SER A 275 -8.72 -5.97 -15.29
N ALA A 276 -8.02 -4.84 -15.19
CA ALA A 276 -7.30 -4.24 -16.31
C ALA A 276 -6.02 -5.00 -16.72
N GLY A 277 -5.54 -5.92 -15.88
CA GLY A 277 -4.26 -6.60 -16.07
C GLY A 277 -3.08 -5.85 -15.51
N PHE A 278 -1.89 -6.44 -15.61
CA PHE A 278 -0.62 -5.81 -15.20
C PHE A 278 -0.10 -4.86 -16.28
N ILE A 279 -0.87 -3.81 -16.53
CA ILE A 279 -0.59 -2.81 -17.56
C ILE A 279 0.05 -1.56 -16.97
N SER A 280 0.71 -0.78 -17.82
CA SER A 280 1.14 0.55 -17.41
C SER A 280 -0.04 1.38 -16.94
N ILE A 281 0.10 2.00 -15.77
CA ILE A 281 -0.95 2.87 -15.22
C ILE A 281 -1.38 3.98 -16.21
N ARG A 282 -0.50 4.43 -17.10
CA ARG A 282 -0.85 5.39 -18.15
C ARG A 282 -1.87 4.83 -19.17
N ASN A 283 -1.88 3.52 -19.38
CA ASN A 283 -2.82 2.86 -20.29
C ASN A 283 -4.19 2.61 -19.65
N VAL A 284 -4.34 2.76 -18.35
CA VAL A 284 -5.62 2.69 -17.63
C VAL A 284 -6.63 3.68 -18.20
N LYS A 285 -6.18 4.84 -18.66
CA LYS A 285 -6.99 5.81 -19.41
C LYS A 285 -7.81 5.17 -20.54
N LYS A 286 -7.19 4.24 -21.29
CA LYS A 286 -7.84 3.54 -22.41
C LYS A 286 -8.89 2.54 -21.92
N VAL A 287 -8.60 1.84 -20.83
CA VAL A 287 -9.52 0.88 -20.20
C VAL A 287 -10.77 1.60 -19.66
N LEU A 288 -10.57 2.79 -19.11
CA LEU A 288 -11.64 3.65 -18.58
C LEU A 288 -12.34 4.51 -19.64
N ASP A 289 -11.96 4.39 -20.92
CA ASP A 289 -12.46 5.20 -22.06
C ASP A 289 -12.39 6.72 -21.83
N ILE A 290 -11.40 7.21 -21.09
CA ILE A 290 -11.19 8.63 -20.87
C ILE A 290 -10.56 9.25 -22.11
N LYS A 291 -11.22 10.22 -22.73
CA LYS A 291 -10.76 10.89 -23.95
C LYS A 291 -9.89 12.12 -23.66
N GLU A 292 -10.06 12.73 -22.51
CA GLU A 292 -9.34 13.94 -22.11
C GLU A 292 -7.88 13.65 -21.79
N ASP A 293 -7.01 14.64 -21.99
CA ASP A 293 -5.61 14.54 -21.56
C ASP A 293 -5.49 14.55 -20.04
N MET A 294 -4.68 13.62 -19.55
CA MET A 294 -4.34 13.56 -18.14
C MET A 294 -3.21 14.53 -17.79
N PRO A 295 -3.08 14.96 -16.53
CA PRO A 295 -2.07 15.96 -16.15
C PRO A 295 -0.63 15.62 -16.55
N TRP A 296 -0.29 14.33 -16.57
CA TRP A 296 1.06 13.85 -16.96
C TRP A 296 1.29 13.73 -18.46
N GLU A 297 0.25 13.92 -19.28
CA GLU A 297 0.33 13.93 -20.75
C GLU A 297 0.60 15.33 -21.29
N LYS A 298 0.36 16.39 -20.49
CA LYS A 298 0.56 17.80 -20.84
C LYS A 298 1.98 18.31 -20.59
N ASP A 299 2.87 17.46 -20.09
CA ASP A 299 4.25 17.72 -19.75
C ASP A 299 5.17 17.10 -20.83
#